data_bbc705b6484ac42f50f0412b21506814
#
_entry.id   bbc705b6484ac42f50f0412b21506814
#
_cell.length_a   1.000
_cell.length_b   1.000
_cell.length_c   1.000
_cell.angle_alpha   90.00
_cell.angle_beta   90.00
_cell.angle_gamma   90.00
#
_symmetry.space_group_name_H-M   'P 1'
#
loop_
_entity.id
_entity.type
_entity.pdbx_description
1 polymer ?
#
loop_
_entity_poly.entity_id
_entity_poly.type
_entity_poly.pdbx_seq_one_letter_code
_entity_poly.pdbx_strand_id
1 'polypeptide(L)'
;QNNEEFYYMKIDCQTLADRRKIVNKLRHKLPDELRKLKVFESNLDPVLRLMHRTGIQSTGWMDTGDLCTDNDIANVDIDLVCPDWKQLKPVDKPETAPFVVASIDIECNSSTGKFPDADIEGDACFQIAVSLCTFGTDVPYDKTCFCYKNTDPNLDGCSILSYDTERDMLNAFSKYMRDMDIDIITGWNIFGFDMEYLMKRAQMNACGLSFFDLSKIKKHRCHMVYKKLSSSALGDNDLKLLPIPGRFLFDLFHEVKKGYKLDSYKLDNVSKLYLGDQKIDMPAKEMFARFIEEDPVKLREVAEYCIKDTLLPHRLLSKLCTLINLLEMAKATWVPLTYLVERGQQIKVFSQLTKKAREMGYLVPTIAWGEGMVEGYEGATVLEAQKGAYYTPITALDFEALYPSIMMAHNLCYSTLIMDPKYENKDRYPNLEIETFGQFKFVQNVPSLLPSILMELKQFRKQAKKDMANSTGSLKQMYNGKQLAYKVSMNSVYGFTGASKGMLPCVPIASSVTRKGRMMIDDTKKYVEENFPGAKVRYGDTDSVMVEFDVGERKGEEAIKYSWELG
;
A
#
# COMPACT_ATOMS: atom_id res chain seq x y z
N GLN A 1 -16.49 25.26 -15.08
CA GLN A 1 -17.67 25.57 -14.27
C GLN A 1 -18.71 26.21 -15.21
N ASN A 2 -19.97 25.83 -15.12
CA ASN A 2 -21.11 26.44 -15.83
C ASN A 2 -21.02 26.45 -17.37
N ASN A 3 -20.72 25.34 -18.01
CA ASN A 3 -20.67 25.20 -19.47
C ASN A 3 -19.69 26.16 -20.18
N GLU A 4 -18.71 26.73 -19.48
CA GLU A 4 -17.60 27.39 -20.14
C GLU A 4 -16.71 26.32 -20.79
N GLU A 5 -16.58 26.35 -22.11
CA GLU A 5 -15.70 25.49 -22.87
C GLU A 5 -14.27 26.04 -22.85
N PHE A 6 -13.32 25.15 -22.60
CA PHE A 6 -11.89 25.46 -22.64
C PHE A 6 -11.24 24.65 -23.75
N TYR A 7 -10.42 25.30 -24.56
CA TYR A 7 -9.69 24.63 -25.63
C TYR A 7 -8.33 24.13 -25.13
N TYR A 8 -8.03 22.90 -25.45
CA TYR A 8 -6.76 22.26 -25.09
C TYR A 8 -6.07 21.69 -26.32
N MET A 9 -4.75 21.82 -26.39
CA MET A 9 -3.94 21.15 -27.39
C MET A 9 -3.45 19.81 -26.81
N LYS A 10 -3.79 18.72 -27.45
CA LYS A 10 -3.28 17.39 -27.13
C LYS A 10 -1.94 17.19 -27.84
N ILE A 11 -0.91 16.75 -27.08
CA ILE A 11 0.41 16.41 -27.61
C ILE A 11 0.64 14.93 -27.32
N ASP A 12 0.70 14.11 -28.36
CA ASP A 12 1.05 12.71 -28.26
C ASP A 12 2.58 12.55 -28.35
N CYS A 13 3.18 11.80 -27.42
CA CYS A 13 4.62 11.54 -27.35
C CYS A 13 4.86 10.04 -27.50
N GLN A 14 5.88 9.67 -28.28
CA GLN A 14 6.25 8.26 -28.47
C GLN A 14 6.92 7.67 -27.24
N THR A 15 7.72 8.45 -26.53
CA THR A 15 8.47 8.00 -25.35
C THR A 15 8.28 8.92 -24.16
N LEU A 16 8.55 8.39 -22.95
CA LEU A 16 8.60 9.19 -21.72
C LEU A 16 9.69 10.25 -21.75
N ALA A 17 10.81 9.98 -22.46
CA ALA A 17 11.89 10.93 -22.62
C ALA A 17 11.45 12.13 -23.45
N ASP A 18 10.71 11.91 -24.53
CA ASP A 18 10.17 12.98 -25.38
C ASP A 18 9.13 13.80 -24.62
N ARG A 19 8.25 13.15 -23.88
CA ARG A 19 7.31 13.85 -23.00
C ARG A 19 8.04 14.78 -22.02
N ARG A 20 9.11 14.31 -21.34
CA ARG A 20 9.91 15.12 -20.41
C ARG A 20 10.56 16.30 -21.12
N LYS A 21 11.15 16.10 -22.30
CA LYS A 21 11.78 17.17 -23.10
C LYS A 21 10.76 18.24 -23.47
N ILE A 22 9.58 17.84 -23.96
CA ILE A 22 8.50 18.77 -24.36
C ILE A 22 8.01 19.55 -23.15
N VAL A 23 7.70 18.89 -22.05
CA VAL A 23 7.22 19.55 -20.81
C VAL A 23 8.23 20.57 -20.29
N ASN A 24 9.52 20.21 -20.24
CA ASN A 24 10.59 21.13 -19.84
C ASN A 24 10.70 22.33 -20.78
N LYS A 25 10.55 22.12 -22.09
CA LYS A 25 10.56 23.22 -23.06
C LYS A 25 9.36 24.14 -22.86
N LEU A 26 8.14 23.59 -22.66
CA LEU A 26 6.94 24.36 -22.42
C LEU A 26 6.98 25.16 -21.11
N ARG A 27 7.66 24.67 -20.07
CA ARG A 27 7.75 25.34 -18.77
C ARG A 27 8.85 26.38 -18.68
N HIS A 28 9.98 26.17 -19.34
CA HIS A 28 11.20 26.93 -19.07
C HIS A 28 11.81 27.64 -20.28
N LYS A 29 11.38 27.32 -21.50
CA LYS A 29 12.02 27.82 -22.72
C LYS A 29 11.07 28.52 -23.70
N LEU A 30 9.84 28.78 -23.28
CA LEU A 30 8.90 29.55 -24.10
C LEU A 30 9.08 31.06 -23.89
N PRO A 31 8.79 31.90 -24.90
CA PRO A 31 8.63 33.34 -24.76
C PRO A 31 7.62 33.67 -23.66
N ASP A 32 7.77 34.82 -23.01
CA ASP A 32 6.94 35.24 -21.86
C ASP A 32 5.45 35.22 -22.16
N GLU A 33 5.07 35.53 -23.38
CA GLU A 33 3.68 35.51 -23.86
C GLU A 33 3.03 34.11 -23.81
N LEU A 34 3.84 33.07 -24.00
CA LEU A 34 3.40 31.67 -23.98
C LEU A 34 3.65 30.96 -22.64
N ARG A 35 4.32 31.60 -21.69
CA ARG A 35 4.53 31.06 -20.32
C ARG A 35 3.24 30.93 -19.52
N LYS A 36 2.16 31.56 -19.98
CA LYS A 36 0.80 31.42 -19.41
C LYS A 36 0.13 30.08 -19.70
N LEU A 37 0.72 29.28 -20.60
CA LEU A 37 0.16 27.95 -20.94
C LEU A 37 0.32 27.00 -19.75
N LYS A 38 -0.81 26.46 -19.31
CA LYS A 38 -0.84 25.43 -18.25
C LYS A 38 -0.66 24.05 -18.88
N VAL A 39 0.11 23.19 -18.21
CA VAL A 39 0.35 21.81 -18.64
C VAL A 39 -0.50 20.88 -17.79
N PHE A 40 -1.22 19.97 -18.44
CA PHE A 40 -2.11 19.00 -17.81
C PHE A 40 -1.62 17.57 -18.03
N GLU A 41 -1.85 16.69 -17.06
CA GLU A 41 -1.60 15.23 -17.13
C GLU A 41 -0.20 14.80 -17.61
N SER A 42 0.78 15.70 -17.54
CA SER A 42 2.13 15.41 -18.01
C SER A 42 2.94 14.52 -17.05
N ASN A 43 2.46 14.35 -15.82
CA ASN A 43 3.04 13.50 -14.79
C ASN A 43 2.27 12.17 -14.60
N LEU A 44 1.21 11.94 -15.35
CA LEU A 44 0.45 10.69 -15.27
C LEU A 44 1.29 9.54 -15.84
N ASP A 45 1.45 8.50 -15.03
CA ASP A 45 2.17 7.30 -15.40
C ASP A 45 1.46 6.56 -16.54
N PRO A 46 2.18 6.08 -17.58
CA PRO A 46 1.58 5.33 -18.68
C PRO A 46 0.81 4.08 -18.26
N VAL A 47 1.28 3.38 -17.21
CA VAL A 47 0.60 2.18 -16.69
C VAL A 47 -0.76 2.57 -16.09
N LEU A 48 -0.82 3.64 -15.28
CA LEU A 48 -2.09 4.16 -14.78
C LEU A 48 -3.02 4.57 -15.92
N ARG A 49 -2.47 5.25 -16.93
CA ARG A 49 -3.25 5.65 -18.11
C ARG A 49 -3.81 4.46 -18.88
N LEU A 50 -3.03 3.39 -19.04
CA LEU A 50 -3.49 2.14 -19.68
C LEU A 50 -4.67 1.55 -18.90
N MET A 51 -4.49 1.36 -17.58
CA MET A 51 -5.53 0.82 -16.69
C MET A 51 -6.82 1.66 -16.75
N HIS A 52 -6.71 3.00 -16.70
CA HIS A 52 -7.85 3.90 -16.77
C HIS A 52 -8.57 3.88 -18.14
N ARG A 53 -7.84 3.56 -19.23
CA ARG A 53 -8.40 3.50 -20.57
C ARG A 53 -9.08 2.18 -20.88
N THR A 54 -8.47 1.08 -20.46
CA THR A 54 -8.96 -0.27 -20.73
C THR A 54 -9.99 -0.73 -19.72
N GLY A 55 -10.00 -0.14 -18.50
CA GLY A 55 -10.78 -0.63 -17.37
C GLY A 55 -10.17 -1.88 -16.71
N ILE A 56 -8.97 -2.28 -17.10
CA ILE A 56 -8.26 -3.43 -16.51
C ILE A 56 -7.67 -3.02 -15.17
N GLN A 57 -8.02 -3.73 -14.13
CA GLN A 57 -7.47 -3.54 -12.78
C GLN A 57 -6.10 -4.22 -12.64
N SER A 58 -5.29 -3.75 -11.69
CA SER A 58 -3.90 -4.16 -11.49
C SER A 58 -3.68 -5.67 -11.38
N THR A 59 -4.56 -6.39 -10.73
CA THR A 59 -4.48 -7.83 -10.49
C THR A 59 -5.76 -8.54 -10.93
N GLY A 60 -6.47 -7.90 -11.88
CA GLY A 60 -7.67 -8.43 -12.48
C GLY A 60 -7.38 -9.35 -13.65
N TRP A 61 -8.37 -10.15 -13.99
CA TRP A 61 -8.34 -10.96 -15.19
C TRP A 61 -8.57 -10.10 -16.43
N MET A 62 -7.90 -10.44 -17.53
CA MET A 62 -8.09 -9.77 -18.82
C MET A 62 -8.15 -10.78 -19.95
N ASP A 63 -8.92 -10.43 -20.95
CA ASP A 63 -8.91 -11.07 -22.27
C ASP A 63 -7.91 -10.32 -23.16
N THR A 64 -6.99 -11.06 -23.77
CA THR A 64 -5.96 -10.51 -24.66
C THR A 64 -6.41 -10.37 -26.09
N GLY A 65 -7.56 -10.95 -26.47
CA GLY A 65 -8.07 -11.02 -27.84
C GLY A 65 -7.29 -12.00 -28.72
N ASP A 66 -7.74 -12.17 -29.96
CA ASP A 66 -7.25 -13.20 -30.88
C ASP A 66 -6.03 -12.79 -31.71
N LEU A 67 -5.61 -11.53 -31.64
CA LEU A 67 -4.50 -10.99 -32.44
C LEU A 67 -3.14 -11.05 -31.76
N CYS A 68 -3.02 -11.78 -30.66
CA CYS A 68 -1.72 -11.98 -30.00
C CYS A 68 -0.86 -12.94 -30.80
N THR A 69 0.43 -12.67 -30.84
CA THR A 69 1.44 -13.50 -31.49
C THR A 69 2.47 -14.00 -30.50
N ASP A 70 3.04 -15.15 -30.76
CA ASP A 70 4.13 -15.70 -29.93
C ASP A 70 5.32 -14.77 -29.89
N ASN A 71 5.99 -14.77 -28.76
CA ASN A 71 7.17 -13.97 -28.47
C ASN A 71 8.21 -14.83 -27.73
N ASP A 72 9.43 -14.30 -27.56
CA ASP A 72 10.52 -14.97 -26.84
C ASP A 72 11.37 -13.96 -26.04
N ILE A 73 10.72 -13.07 -25.30
CA ILE A 73 11.40 -12.09 -24.44
C ILE A 73 11.29 -12.40 -22.95
N ALA A 74 10.45 -13.37 -22.57
CA ALA A 74 10.26 -13.76 -21.19
C ALA A 74 10.59 -15.25 -20.94
N ASN A 75 10.95 -15.58 -19.71
CA ASN A 75 11.12 -16.96 -19.21
C ASN A 75 9.78 -17.43 -18.61
N VAL A 76 8.84 -17.76 -19.47
CA VAL A 76 7.48 -18.24 -19.13
C VAL A 76 7.05 -19.24 -20.21
N ASP A 77 6.08 -20.08 -19.89
CA ASP A 77 5.57 -21.10 -20.84
C ASP A 77 4.83 -20.47 -22.02
N ILE A 78 4.14 -19.37 -21.78
CA ILE A 78 3.39 -18.65 -22.80
C ILE A 78 3.80 -17.19 -22.77
N ASP A 79 4.51 -16.73 -23.81
CA ASP A 79 4.96 -15.35 -24.02
C ASP A 79 4.29 -14.79 -25.27
N LEU A 80 3.41 -13.79 -25.10
CA LEU A 80 2.60 -13.23 -26.17
C LEU A 80 2.81 -11.73 -26.29
N VAL A 81 2.87 -11.24 -27.53
CA VAL A 81 2.79 -9.80 -27.85
C VAL A 81 1.37 -9.45 -28.29
N CYS A 82 0.78 -8.50 -27.58
CA CYS A 82 -0.46 -7.86 -27.97
C CYS A 82 -0.15 -6.63 -28.83
N PRO A 83 -0.42 -6.65 -30.14
CA PRO A 83 -0.03 -5.57 -31.06
C PRO A 83 -0.85 -4.29 -30.86
N ASP A 84 -2.08 -4.39 -30.41
CA ASP A 84 -2.94 -3.24 -30.10
C ASP A 84 -3.58 -3.39 -28.72
N TRP A 85 -3.16 -2.53 -27.78
CA TRP A 85 -3.70 -2.51 -26.42
C TRP A 85 -5.23 -2.30 -26.36
N LYS A 86 -5.88 -1.83 -27.42
CA LYS A 86 -7.34 -1.62 -27.47
C LYS A 86 -8.13 -2.93 -27.49
N GLN A 87 -7.50 -4.04 -27.86
CA GLN A 87 -8.14 -5.35 -27.81
C GLN A 87 -8.19 -5.93 -26.39
N LEU A 88 -7.34 -5.44 -25.47
CA LEU A 88 -7.35 -5.86 -24.07
C LEU A 88 -8.65 -5.46 -23.39
N LYS A 89 -9.35 -6.42 -22.80
CA LYS A 89 -10.62 -6.19 -22.10
C LYS A 89 -10.56 -6.76 -20.69
N PRO A 90 -11.16 -6.10 -19.69
CA PRO A 90 -11.31 -6.66 -18.36
C PRO A 90 -12.27 -7.86 -18.40
N VAL A 91 -11.98 -8.89 -17.61
CA VAL A 91 -12.86 -10.03 -17.39
C VAL A 91 -13.28 -10.01 -15.92
N ASP A 92 -14.59 -10.03 -15.68
CA ASP A 92 -15.13 -10.11 -14.32
C ASP A 92 -15.06 -11.57 -13.82
N LYS A 93 -14.02 -11.85 -13.06
CA LYS A 93 -13.76 -13.15 -12.47
C LYS A 93 -13.31 -12.97 -11.02
N PRO A 94 -14.05 -13.52 -10.04
CA PRO A 94 -13.77 -13.29 -8.62
C PRO A 94 -12.52 -14.03 -8.12
N GLU A 95 -12.15 -15.14 -8.76
CA GLU A 95 -11.02 -15.95 -8.31
C GLU A 95 -9.69 -15.22 -8.54
N THR A 96 -8.79 -15.38 -7.62
CA THR A 96 -7.39 -14.95 -7.77
C THR A 96 -6.60 -16.07 -8.47
N ALA A 97 -5.66 -15.70 -9.34
CA ALA A 97 -4.77 -16.67 -9.97
C ALA A 97 -3.95 -17.45 -8.92
N PRO A 98 -3.61 -18.73 -9.18
CA PRO A 98 -2.82 -19.55 -8.26
C PRO A 98 -1.34 -19.18 -8.31
N PHE A 99 -1.00 -17.94 -7.89
CA PHE A 99 0.38 -17.46 -7.87
C PHE A 99 1.29 -18.36 -7.06
N VAL A 100 2.51 -18.55 -7.55
CA VAL A 100 3.60 -19.20 -6.80
C VAL A 100 4.24 -18.16 -5.88
N VAL A 101 4.14 -18.40 -4.58
CA VAL A 101 4.66 -17.51 -3.52
C VAL A 101 5.90 -18.14 -2.90
N ALA A 102 7.05 -17.49 -3.01
CA ALA A 102 8.28 -17.86 -2.34
C ALA A 102 8.50 -17.04 -1.07
N SER A 103 8.84 -17.71 0.02
CA SER A 103 9.41 -17.09 1.22
C SER A 103 10.89 -17.44 1.30
N ILE A 104 11.73 -16.43 1.55
CA ILE A 104 13.20 -16.53 1.54
C ILE A 104 13.74 -16.07 2.88
N ASP A 105 14.79 -16.75 3.33
CA ASP A 105 15.61 -16.37 4.48
C ASP A 105 17.07 -16.77 4.24
N ILE A 106 18.03 -16.06 4.84
CA ILE A 106 19.45 -16.36 4.70
C ILE A 106 20.17 -16.42 6.05
N GLU A 107 21.20 -17.27 6.11
CA GLU A 107 22.11 -17.32 7.24
C GLU A 107 23.54 -16.92 6.82
N CYS A 108 24.11 -16.02 7.60
CA CYS A 108 25.42 -15.44 7.30
C CYS A 108 26.40 -15.65 8.44
N ASN A 109 27.65 -15.98 8.11
CA ASN A 109 28.74 -15.99 9.08
C ASN A 109 29.19 -14.58 9.45
N SER A 110 29.81 -14.43 10.61
CA SER A 110 30.54 -13.23 10.97
C SER A 110 31.94 -13.59 11.45
N SER A 111 32.94 -13.23 10.66
CA SER A 111 34.35 -13.41 10.99
C SER A 111 34.83 -12.50 12.14
N THR A 112 34.09 -11.43 12.39
CA THR A 112 34.40 -10.45 13.45
C THR A 112 33.62 -10.71 14.75
N GLY A 113 32.65 -11.63 14.75
CA GLY A 113 31.71 -11.89 15.84
C GLY A 113 30.70 -10.76 16.09
N LYS A 114 30.64 -9.74 15.22
CA LYS A 114 29.65 -8.67 15.19
C LYS A 114 28.49 -9.03 14.23
N PHE A 115 27.62 -8.09 13.93
CA PHE A 115 26.62 -8.27 12.89
C PHE A 115 27.30 -8.50 11.55
N PRO A 116 26.88 -9.52 10.74
CA PRO A 116 27.51 -9.83 9.46
C PRO A 116 27.52 -8.65 8.48
N ASP A 117 28.64 -8.46 7.80
CA ASP A 117 28.81 -7.42 6.77
C ASP A 117 29.20 -8.06 5.43
N ALA A 118 28.34 -7.89 4.42
CA ALA A 118 28.53 -8.50 3.11
C ALA A 118 29.80 -8.05 2.37
N ASP A 119 30.40 -6.92 2.78
CA ASP A 119 31.62 -6.37 2.21
C ASP A 119 32.90 -6.97 2.85
N ILE A 120 32.76 -7.84 3.87
CA ILE A 120 33.86 -8.60 4.48
C ILE A 120 33.91 -10.02 3.89
N GLU A 121 35.07 -10.43 3.39
CA GLU A 121 35.25 -11.74 2.71
C GLU A 121 34.84 -12.92 3.61
N GLY A 122 35.23 -12.92 4.89
CA GLY A 122 34.93 -13.98 5.85
C GLY A 122 33.47 -14.02 6.33
N ASP A 123 32.69 -13.00 6.03
CA ASP A 123 31.28 -12.93 6.39
C ASP A 123 30.42 -13.52 5.24
N ALA A 124 30.64 -14.81 4.95
CA ALA A 124 29.95 -15.51 3.88
C ALA A 124 28.46 -15.71 4.17
N CYS A 125 27.60 -15.59 3.15
CA CYS A 125 26.29 -16.19 3.18
C CYS A 125 26.47 -17.71 3.02
N PHE A 126 26.08 -18.50 4.02
CA PHE A 126 26.36 -19.94 3.98
C PHE A 126 25.11 -20.81 3.86
N GLN A 127 23.92 -20.25 4.07
CA GLN A 127 22.66 -20.93 3.78
C GLN A 127 21.65 -19.93 3.22
N ILE A 128 20.87 -20.41 2.24
CA ILE A 128 19.74 -19.71 1.66
C ILE A 128 18.56 -20.68 1.65
N ALA A 129 17.54 -20.43 2.43
CA ALA A 129 16.32 -21.22 2.43
C ALA A 129 15.23 -20.57 1.58
N VAL A 130 14.53 -21.39 0.81
CA VAL A 130 13.35 -21.01 0.04
C VAL A 130 12.25 -22.02 0.29
N SER A 131 11.05 -21.54 0.59
CA SER A 131 9.86 -22.37 0.61
C SER A 131 8.81 -21.83 -0.35
N LEU A 132 8.11 -22.72 -1.07
CA LEU A 132 7.12 -22.38 -2.09
C LEU A 132 5.72 -22.82 -1.69
N CYS A 133 4.77 -21.87 -1.73
CA CYS A 133 3.35 -22.14 -1.58
C CYS A 133 2.57 -21.67 -2.81
N THR A 134 1.45 -22.31 -3.10
CA THR A 134 0.45 -21.72 -3.99
C THR A 134 -0.37 -20.69 -3.22
N PHE A 135 -0.69 -19.57 -3.85
CA PHE A 135 -1.55 -18.54 -3.26
C PHE A 135 -2.84 -19.15 -2.67
N GLY A 136 -3.15 -18.77 -1.43
CA GLY A 136 -4.31 -19.29 -0.69
C GLY A 136 -4.01 -20.52 0.15
N THR A 137 -2.78 -21.05 0.11
CA THR A 137 -2.29 -22.12 1.01
C THR A 137 -1.16 -21.59 1.89
N ASP A 138 -0.93 -22.25 3.02
CA ASP A 138 0.17 -21.97 3.96
C ASP A 138 1.04 -23.21 4.22
N VAL A 139 0.78 -24.29 3.46
CA VAL A 139 1.59 -25.53 3.47
C VAL A 139 2.45 -25.55 2.22
N PRO A 140 3.77 -25.40 2.35
CA PRO A 140 4.68 -25.44 1.22
C PRO A 140 4.69 -26.80 0.52
N TYR A 141 4.69 -26.78 -0.81
CA TYR A 141 4.90 -27.95 -1.63
C TYR A 141 6.37 -28.20 -1.98
N ASP A 142 7.23 -27.19 -1.80
CA ASP A 142 8.68 -27.26 -1.92
C ASP A 142 9.36 -26.52 -0.77
N LYS A 143 10.42 -27.11 -0.25
CA LYS A 143 11.30 -26.52 0.77
C LYS A 143 12.74 -26.88 0.42
N THR A 144 13.50 -25.91 0.00
CA THR A 144 14.88 -26.10 -0.46
C THR A 144 15.83 -25.19 0.32
N CYS A 145 16.93 -25.75 0.80
CA CYS A 145 18.02 -25.01 1.42
C CYS A 145 19.31 -25.19 0.60
N PHE A 146 19.86 -24.12 0.11
CA PHE A 146 21.15 -24.05 -0.57
C PHE A 146 22.21 -23.80 0.49
N CYS A 147 23.22 -24.68 0.60
CA CYS A 147 24.23 -24.64 1.65
C CYS A 147 25.63 -24.50 1.05
N TYR A 148 26.40 -23.54 1.52
CA TYR A 148 27.83 -23.47 1.32
C TYR A 148 28.51 -24.37 2.35
N LYS A 149 29.30 -25.30 1.92
CA LYS A 149 29.90 -26.44 2.61
C LYS A 149 28.96 -27.66 2.73
N ASN A 150 29.58 -28.83 2.95
CA ASN A 150 28.89 -30.09 3.05
C ASN A 150 27.91 -30.11 4.23
N THR A 151 26.64 -30.26 3.94
CA THR A 151 25.56 -30.30 4.94
C THR A 151 24.84 -31.64 4.82
N ASP A 152 24.53 -32.29 5.94
CA ASP A 152 23.78 -33.56 5.94
C ASP A 152 22.41 -33.37 5.30
N PRO A 153 22.09 -34.12 4.20
CA PRO A 153 20.84 -33.95 3.48
C PRO A 153 19.62 -34.54 4.17
N ASN A 154 19.78 -35.24 5.29
CA ASN A 154 18.71 -36.00 5.95
C ASN A 154 17.81 -35.08 6.78
N LEU A 155 17.03 -34.22 6.13
CA LEU A 155 15.97 -33.42 6.75
C LEU A 155 14.64 -33.73 6.08
N ASP A 156 13.69 -34.25 6.84
CA ASP A 156 12.43 -34.78 6.33
C ASP A 156 11.61 -33.73 5.58
N GLY A 157 11.19 -34.08 4.38
CA GLY A 157 10.39 -33.23 3.51
C GLY A 157 11.09 -31.93 3.06
N CYS A 158 12.44 -31.88 3.09
CA CYS A 158 13.23 -30.73 2.66
C CYS A 158 14.36 -31.20 1.73
N SER A 159 14.69 -30.38 0.73
CA SER A 159 15.84 -30.58 -0.15
C SER A 159 17.02 -29.73 0.34
N ILE A 160 18.11 -30.40 0.80
CA ILE A 160 19.35 -29.73 1.18
C ILE A 160 20.36 -29.94 0.04
N LEU A 161 20.87 -28.84 -0.52
CA LEU A 161 21.77 -28.84 -1.65
C LEU A 161 23.10 -28.19 -1.24
N SER A 162 24.15 -29.00 -1.13
CA SER A 162 25.48 -28.57 -0.69
C SER A 162 26.37 -28.18 -1.87
N TYR A 163 27.18 -27.13 -1.70
CA TYR A 163 28.12 -26.60 -2.68
C TYR A 163 29.47 -26.34 -2.05
N ASP A 164 30.54 -26.53 -2.82
CA ASP A 164 31.91 -26.34 -2.34
C ASP A 164 32.33 -24.88 -2.22
N THR A 165 31.64 -23.99 -2.92
CA THR A 165 31.90 -22.55 -2.88
C THR A 165 30.63 -21.74 -2.68
N GLU A 166 30.73 -20.59 -2.00
CA GLU A 166 29.62 -19.64 -1.88
C GLU A 166 29.13 -19.20 -3.26
N ARG A 167 30.03 -19.01 -4.22
CA ARG A 167 29.70 -18.65 -5.60
C ARG A 167 28.77 -19.66 -6.27
N ASP A 168 29.07 -20.95 -6.14
CA ASP A 168 28.26 -22.00 -6.77
C ASP A 168 26.88 -22.11 -6.10
N MET A 169 26.80 -21.97 -4.79
CA MET A 169 25.56 -21.88 -4.03
C MET A 169 24.69 -20.70 -4.52
N LEU A 170 25.27 -19.49 -4.61
CA LEU A 170 24.58 -18.29 -5.07
C LEU A 170 24.05 -18.46 -6.51
N ASN A 171 24.85 -19.02 -7.41
CA ASN A 171 24.44 -19.28 -8.80
C ASN A 171 23.32 -20.31 -8.87
N ALA A 172 23.38 -21.35 -8.06
CA ALA A 172 22.32 -22.39 -7.98
C ALA A 172 21.00 -21.80 -7.44
N PHE A 173 21.07 -20.97 -6.40
CA PHE A 173 19.90 -20.23 -5.90
C PHE A 173 19.29 -19.35 -7.00
N SER A 174 20.09 -18.56 -7.69
CA SER A 174 19.58 -17.71 -8.78
C SER A 174 18.97 -18.51 -9.91
N LYS A 175 19.54 -19.68 -10.25
CA LYS A 175 18.96 -20.60 -11.24
C LYS A 175 17.62 -21.12 -10.78
N TYR A 176 17.51 -21.59 -9.52
CA TYR A 176 16.27 -22.06 -8.93
C TYR A 176 15.16 -20.99 -8.97
N MET A 177 15.48 -19.73 -8.64
CA MET A 177 14.52 -18.64 -8.71
C MET A 177 13.95 -18.39 -10.11
N ARG A 178 14.71 -18.74 -11.17
CA ARG A 178 14.22 -18.68 -12.56
C ARG A 178 13.39 -19.89 -12.93
N ASP A 179 13.83 -21.09 -12.51
CA ASP A 179 13.25 -22.36 -12.95
C ASP A 179 11.88 -22.64 -12.30
N MET A 180 11.67 -22.14 -11.06
CA MET A 180 10.45 -22.45 -10.29
C MET A 180 9.26 -21.52 -10.58
N ASP A 181 9.33 -20.72 -11.63
CA ASP A 181 8.27 -19.79 -12.09
C ASP A 181 7.59 -18.97 -10.98
N ILE A 182 8.40 -18.48 -10.03
CA ILE A 182 7.93 -17.73 -8.88
C ILE A 182 7.28 -16.42 -9.33
N ASP A 183 6.09 -16.11 -8.84
CA ASP A 183 5.37 -14.86 -9.10
C ASP A 183 5.58 -13.83 -8.02
N ILE A 184 5.61 -14.26 -6.75
CA ILE A 184 5.66 -13.41 -5.58
C ILE A 184 6.80 -13.86 -4.67
N ILE A 185 7.62 -12.91 -4.25
CA ILE A 185 8.74 -13.15 -3.33
C ILE A 185 8.49 -12.36 -2.06
N THR A 186 8.64 -13.01 -0.92
CA THR A 186 8.51 -12.40 0.40
C THR A 186 9.48 -13.03 1.41
N GLY A 187 9.44 -12.56 2.62
CA GLY A 187 10.18 -13.04 3.78
C GLY A 187 10.05 -12.04 4.91
N TRP A 188 10.88 -12.17 5.93
CA TRP A 188 10.86 -11.31 7.10
C TRP A 188 12.05 -10.38 7.17
N ASN A 189 11.85 -9.08 6.96
CA ASN A 189 12.89 -8.04 6.91
C ASN A 189 13.88 -8.17 5.76
N ILE A 190 13.45 -8.80 4.66
CA ILE A 190 14.28 -9.06 3.48
C ILE A 190 14.76 -7.78 2.78
N PHE A 191 14.04 -6.65 2.93
CA PHE A 191 14.49 -5.35 2.45
C PHE A 191 15.54 -4.72 3.38
N GLY A 192 15.51 -5.07 4.67
CA GLY A 192 16.47 -4.58 5.65
C GLY A 192 17.83 -5.26 5.56
N PHE A 193 17.86 -6.53 5.11
CA PHE A 193 19.07 -7.33 5.17
C PHE A 193 19.25 -8.22 3.93
N ASP A 194 18.44 -9.25 3.73
CA ASP A 194 18.68 -10.41 2.86
C ASP A 194 18.98 -10.05 1.41
N MET A 195 18.12 -9.23 0.79
CA MET A 195 18.24 -8.93 -0.64
C MET A 195 19.52 -8.14 -0.94
N GLU A 196 19.84 -7.14 -0.14
CA GLU A 196 21.09 -6.38 -0.32
C GLU A 196 22.31 -7.24 -0.06
N TYR A 197 22.26 -8.08 0.98
CA TYR A 197 23.35 -9.00 1.35
C TYR A 197 23.67 -9.95 0.19
N LEU A 198 22.67 -10.63 -0.34
CA LEU A 198 22.83 -11.55 -1.50
C LEU A 198 23.41 -10.85 -2.72
N MET A 199 22.92 -9.65 -3.04
CA MET A 199 23.42 -8.89 -4.21
C MET A 199 24.89 -8.47 -4.04
N LYS A 200 25.30 -8.05 -2.84
CA LYS A 200 26.68 -7.72 -2.52
C LYS A 200 27.59 -8.96 -2.54
N ARG A 201 27.16 -10.06 -1.92
CA ARG A 201 27.92 -11.32 -1.92
C ARG A 201 28.12 -11.86 -3.33
N ALA A 202 27.11 -11.76 -4.19
CA ALA A 202 27.22 -12.15 -5.58
C ALA A 202 28.26 -11.31 -6.36
N GLN A 203 28.35 -10.02 -6.05
CA GLN A 203 29.37 -9.15 -6.64
C GLN A 203 30.78 -9.50 -6.12
N MET A 204 30.93 -9.70 -4.82
CA MET A 204 32.20 -10.07 -4.17
C MET A 204 32.73 -11.42 -4.68
N ASN A 205 31.86 -12.41 -4.82
CA ASN A 205 32.21 -13.75 -5.33
C ASN A 205 32.34 -13.78 -6.87
N ALA A 206 32.29 -12.64 -7.55
CA ALA A 206 32.34 -12.54 -9.01
C ALA A 206 31.36 -13.52 -9.69
N CYS A 207 30.15 -13.65 -9.15
CA CYS A 207 29.08 -14.40 -9.80
C CYS A 207 28.83 -13.87 -11.21
N GLY A 208 28.54 -14.77 -12.14
CA GLY A 208 28.27 -14.39 -13.52
C GLY A 208 27.07 -13.46 -13.64
N LEU A 209 26.95 -12.77 -14.76
CA LEU A 209 25.85 -11.85 -15.04
C LEU A 209 24.47 -12.52 -14.91
N SER A 210 24.43 -13.84 -15.13
CA SER A 210 23.22 -14.67 -14.98
C SER A 210 22.69 -14.70 -13.55
N PHE A 211 23.50 -14.43 -12.52
CA PHE A 211 23.00 -14.30 -11.15
C PHE A 211 21.99 -13.15 -11.04
N PHE A 212 22.24 -12.04 -11.72
CA PHE A 212 21.41 -10.85 -11.66
C PHE A 212 20.16 -10.90 -12.54
N ASP A 213 20.00 -11.95 -13.35
CA ASP A 213 18.85 -12.18 -14.24
C ASP A 213 17.69 -12.84 -13.46
N LEU A 214 17.27 -12.27 -12.34
CA LEU A 214 16.17 -12.77 -11.49
C LEU A 214 14.77 -12.48 -12.08
N SER A 215 14.71 -11.65 -13.12
CA SER A 215 13.48 -11.22 -13.79
C SER A 215 12.86 -12.35 -14.64
N LYS A 216 11.52 -12.30 -14.81
CA LYS A 216 10.88 -13.12 -15.87
C LYS A 216 11.23 -12.63 -17.27
N ILE A 217 11.71 -11.40 -17.44
CA ILE A 217 12.18 -10.86 -18.72
C ILE A 217 13.62 -11.28 -18.96
N LYS A 218 13.88 -11.97 -20.08
CA LYS A 218 15.21 -12.46 -20.47
C LYS A 218 16.22 -11.32 -20.56
N LYS A 219 17.44 -11.54 -20.09
CA LYS A 219 18.56 -10.58 -20.12
C LYS A 219 18.31 -9.26 -19.39
N HIS A 220 17.30 -9.19 -18.55
CA HIS A 220 17.06 -8.05 -17.68
C HIS A 220 17.80 -8.24 -16.35
N ARG A 221 18.81 -7.42 -16.10
CA ARG A 221 19.61 -7.47 -14.87
C ARG A 221 18.95 -6.67 -13.77
N CYS A 222 18.67 -7.32 -12.65
CA CYS A 222 18.17 -6.68 -11.46
C CYS A 222 19.31 -6.01 -10.68
N HIS A 223 19.03 -4.86 -10.08
CA HIS A 223 19.98 -4.11 -9.24
C HIS A 223 19.24 -3.42 -8.10
N MET A 224 19.96 -3.17 -7.01
CA MET A 224 19.40 -2.47 -5.86
C MET A 224 19.08 -1.02 -6.18
N VAL A 225 17.93 -0.57 -5.69
CA VAL A 225 17.47 0.83 -5.78
C VAL A 225 17.26 1.35 -4.36
N TYR A 226 17.97 2.41 -4.03
CA TYR A 226 17.87 3.08 -2.72
C TYR A 226 16.94 4.29 -2.85
N LYS A 227 15.91 4.34 -2.02
CA LYS A 227 14.88 5.37 -2.10
C LYS A 227 14.50 5.86 -0.72
N LYS A 228 14.53 7.17 -0.52
CA LYS A 228 14.00 7.80 0.70
C LYS A 228 12.52 8.07 0.55
N LEU A 229 11.71 7.52 1.43
CA LEU A 229 10.30 7.86 1.59
C LEU A 229 10.12 8.60 2.91
N SER A 230 9.72 9.87 2.82
CA SER A 230 9.36 10.67 3.97
C SER A 230 7.86 10.85 4.02
N SER A 231 7.23 10.53 5.14
CA SER A 231 5.80 10.78 5.37
C SER A 231 5.55 11.21 6.82
N SER A 232 4.56 12.06 7.01
CA SER A 232 4.15 12.51 8.36
C SER A 232 3.66 11.36 9.26
N ALA A 233 3.15 10.29 8.68
CA ALA A 233 2.59 9.15 9.42
C ALA A 233 3.62 8.07 9.76
N LEU A 234 4.65 7.86 8.91
CA LEU A 234 5.63 6.78 9.03
C LEU A 234 7.06 7.29 9.25
N GLY A 235 7.26 8.62 9.30
CA GLY A 235 8.58 9.23 9.37
C GLY A 235 9.41 9.03 8.09
N ASP A 236 10.72 9.18 8.24
CA ASP A 236 11.68 8.93 7.16
C ASP A 236 12.04 7.45 7.12
N ASN A 237 11.89 6.85 5.96
CA ASN A 237 12.24 5.45 5.72
C ASN A 237 13.17 5.36 4.51
N ASP A 238 14.32 4.75 4.70
CA ASP A 238 15.23 4.38 3.62
C ASP A 238 14.83 2.99 3.10
N LEU A 239 14.23 2.96 1.91
CA LEU A 239 13.84 1.71 1.26
C LEU A 239 14.99 1.19 0.41
N LYS A 240 15.37 -0.06 0.64
CA LYS A 240 16.31 -0.83 -0.17
C LYS A 240 15.49 -1.80 -1.02
N LEU A 241 15.22 -1.43 -2.26
CA LEU A 241 14.36 -2.18 -3.14
C LEU A 241 15.17 -2.94 -4.19
N LEU A 242 14.75 -4.14 -4.52
CA LEU A 242 15.24 -4.91 -5.66
C LEU A 242 14.09 -5.09 -6.67
N PRO A 243 13.91 -4.19 -7.64
CA PRO A 243 12.89 -4.37 -8.66
C PRO A 243 13.19 -5.59 -9.52
N ILE A 244 12.23 -6.52 -9.59
CA ILE A 244 12.34 -7.76 -10.38
C ILE A 244 11.15 -7.80 -11.36
N PRO A 245 11.30 -7.29 -12.59
CA PRO A 245 10.23 -7.27 -13.58
C PRO A 245 9.60 -8.66 -13.81
N GLY A 246 8.27 -8.71 -13.80
CA GLY A 246 7.51 -9.96 -13.89
C GLY A 246 7.30 -10.69 -12.57
N ARG A 247 7.90 -10.23 -11.47
CA ARG A 247 7.68 -10.77 -10.11
C ARG A 247 7.32 -9.65 -9.15
N PHE A 248 6.51 -9.95 -8.16
CA PHE A 248 6.18 -9.02 -7.07
C PHE A 248 7.01 -9.33 -5.84
N LEU A 249 7.91 -8.43 -5.45
CA LEU A 249 8.73 -8.54 -4.25
C LEU A 249 8.20 -7.59 -3.18
N PHE A 250 7.90 -8.10 -1.99
CA PHE A 250 7.51 -7.31 -0.85
C PHE A 250 8.01 -7.92 0.47
N ASP A 251 8.17 -7.07 1.48
CA ASP A 251 8.64 -7.48 2.80
C ASP A 251 7.47 -7.55 3.78
N LEU A 252 7.20 -8.73 4.32
CA LEU A 252 6.09 -8.94 5.26
C LEU A 252 6.29 -8.16 6.56
N PHE A 253 7.54 -7.98 7.02
CA PHE A 253 7.86 -7.16 8.19
C PHE A 253 7.33 -5.73 8.03
N HIS A 254 7.55 -5.11 6.87
CA HIS A 254 7.07 -3.76 6.60
C HIS A 254 5.55 -3.68 6.57
N GLU A 255 4.87 -4.67 6.02
CA GLU A 255 3.40 -4.69 5.98
C GLU A 255 2.79 -4.88 7.39
N VAL A 256 3.39 -5.74 8.21
CA VAL A 256 2.99 -5.89 9.63
C VAL A 256 3.24 -4.59 10.40
N LYS A 257 4.39 -3.94 10.21
CA LYS A 257 4.71 -2.67 10.87
C LYS A 257 3.76 -1.53 10.48
N LYS A 258 3.29 -1.50 9.23
CA LYS A 258 2.28 -0.52 8.77
C LYS A 258 0.89 -0.80 9.32
N GLY A 259 0.50 -2.07 9.44
CA GLY A 259 -0.87 -2.48 9.76
C GLY A 259 -1.16 -2.65 11.25
N TYR A 260 -0.15 -2.89 12.07
CA TYR A 260 -0.30 -3.29 13.47
C TYR A 260 0.64 -2.50 14.38
N LYS A 261 0.14 -2.09 15.54
CA LYS A 261 0.96 -1.48 16.61
C LYS A 261 1.33 -2.57 17.60
N LEU A 262 2.60 -2.97 17.61
CA LEU A 262 3.12 -4.04 18.43
C LEU A 262 4.33 -3.53 19.24
N ASP A 263 4.55 -4.10 20.41
CA ASP A 263 5.72 -3.79 21.26
C ASP A 263 7.03 -4.27 20.63
N SER A 264 6.97 -5.34 19.83
CA SER A 264 8.13 -5.88 19.13
C SER A 264 7.70 -6.47 17.78
N TYR A 265 8.48 -6.17 16.75
CA TYR A 265 8.29 -6.67 15.37
C TYR A 265 9.29 -7.77 15.00
N LYS A 266 9.94 -8.43 15.98
CA LYS A 266 10.74 -9.62 15.71
C LYS A 266 9.84 -10.76 15.24
N LEU A 267 10.29 -11.55 14.25
CA LEU A 267 9.51 -12.65 13.70
C LEU A 267 8.98 -13.60 14.78
N ASP A 268 9.81 -13.92 15.76
CA ASP A 268 9.45 -14.76 16.89
C ASP A 268 8.23 -14.20 17.67
N ASN A 269 8.27 -12.92 18.05
CA ASN A 269 7.19 -12.30 18.79
C ASN A 269 5.89 -12.21 18.00
N VAL A 270 5.98 -11.88 16.70
CA VAL A 270 4.81 -11.78 15.82
C VAL A 270 4.20 -13.16 15.58
N SER A 271 5.04 -14.16 15.33
CA SER A 271 4.59 -15.55 15.14
C SER A 271 3.94 -16.12 16.41
N LYS A 272 4.53 -15.88 17.56
CA LYS A 272 3.95 -16.28 18.85
C LYS A 272 2.58 -15.63 19.07
N LEU A 273 2.46 -14.33 18.78
CA LEU A 273 1.21 -13.59 18.97
C LEU A 273 0.08 -14.08 18.06
N TYR A 274 0.35 -14.28 16.76
CA TYR A 274 -0.68 -14.57 15.78
C TYR A 274 -0.86 -16.04 15.46
N LEU A 275 0.21 -16.85 15.58
CA LEU A 275 0.20 -18.28 15.21
C LEU A 275 0.26 -19.20 16.43
N GLY A 276 0.65 -18.70 17.62
CA GLY A 276 0.96 -19.53 18.77
C GLY A 276 2.22 -20.39 18.54
N ASP A 277 3.04 -20.09 17.55
CA ASP A 277 4.27 -20.77 17.15
C ASP A 277 5.45 -19.80 17.25
N GLN A 278 6.64 -20.31 17.37
CA GLN A 278 7.85 -19.48 17.53
C GLN A 278 9.00 -20.07 16.73
N LYS A 279 10.04 -19.27 16.55
CA LYS A 279 11.33 -19.69 15.99
C LYS A 279 11.95 -20.83 16.81
N ILE A 280 12.83 -21.59 16.15
CA ILE A 280 13.82 -22.42 16.86
C ILE A 280 14.79 -21.45 17.55
N ASP A 281 15.12 -21.69 18.82
CA ASP A 281 16.09 -20.83 19.52
C ASP A 281 17.51 -21.21 19.09
N MET A 282 18.16 -20.35 18.34
CA MET A 282 19.54 -20.52 17.90
C MET A 282 20.29 -19.18 17.95
N PRO A 283 21.13 -18.95 18.96
CA PRO A 283 21.90 -17.72 19.05
C PRO A 283 22.90 -17.57 17.88
N ALA A 284 23.07 -16.36 17.37
CA ALA A 284 23.97 -16.07 16.23
C ALA A 284 25.40 -16.58 16.45
N LYS A 285 25.93 -16.48 17.66
CA LYS A 285 27.27 -17.00 17.99
C LYS A 285 27.38 -18.51 17.82
N GLU A 286 26.32 -19.24 18.08
CA GLU A 286 26.27 -20.68 17.89
C GLU A 286 26.23 -21.03 16.39
N MET A 287 25.48 -20.29 15.58
CA MET A 287 25.48 -20.45 14.13
C MET A 287 26.88 -20.21 13.53
N PHE A 288 27.57 -19.16 13.96
CA PHE A 288 28.97 -18.88 13.53
C PHE A 288 29.91 -20.01 13.90
N ALA A 289 29.81 -20.56 15.14
CA ALA A 289 30.61 -21.68 15.56
C ALA A 289 30.36 -22.93 14.70
N ARG A 290 29.11 -23.26 14.42
CA ARG A 290 28.72 -24.40 13.57
C ARG A 290 29.25 -24.27 12.15
N PHE A 291 29.23 -23.07 11.57
CA PHE A 291 29.81 -22.79 10.26
C PHE A 291 31.35 -23.02 10.25
N ILE A 292 32.05 -22.62 11.31
CA ILE A 292 33.50 -22.79 11.42
C ILE A 292 33.88 -24.27 11.70
N GLU A 293 33.08 -24.99 12.48
CA GLU A 293 33.31 -26.40 12.77
C GLU A 293 33.13 -27.32 11.56
N GLU A 294 32.38 -26.92 10.57
CA GLU A 294 32.09 -27.66 9.32
C GLU A 294 31.47 -29.06 9.54
N ASP A 295 30.84 -29.28 10.69
CA ASP A 295 30.12 -30.54 10.96
C ASP A 295 28.82 -30.61 10.14
N PRO A 296 28.66 -31.57 9.23
CA PRO A 296 27.49 -31.66 8.37
C PRO A 296 26.16 -31.77 9.11
N VAL A 297 26.14 -32.44 10.26
CA VAL A 297 24.93 -32.61 11.09
C VAL A 297 24.55 -31.29 11.76
N LYS A 298 25.54 -30.57 12.31
CA LYS A 298 25.31 -29.24 12.91
C LYS A 298 24.88 -28.21 11.87
N LEU A 299 25.42 -28.26 10.66
CA LEU A 299 24.98 -27.41 9.55
C LEU A 299 23.55 -27.72 9.09
N ARG A 300 23.12 -29.00 9.17
CA ARG A 300 21.71 -29.36 8.93
C ARG A 300 20.78 -28.75 9.97
N GLU A 301 21.16 -28.69 11.24
CA GLU A 301 20.34 -28.03 12.27
C GLU A 301 20.18 -26.54 12.02
N VAL A 302 21.21 -25.87 11.45
CA VAL A 302 21.07 -24.47 10.98
C VAL A 302 20.15 -24.39 9.76
N ALA A 303 20.22 -25.36 8.84
CA ALA A 303 19.33 -25.40 7.69
C ALA A 303 17.85 -25.60 8.10
N GLU A 304 17.60 -26.43 9.12
CA GLU A 304 16.26 -26.59 9.70
C GLU A 304 15.75 -25.27 10.29
N TYR A 305 16.61 -24.53 11.00
CA TYR A 305 16.31 -23.19 11.52
C TYR A 305 15.98 -22.21 10.40
N CYS A 306 16.84 -22.09 9.38
CA CYS A 306 16.65 -21.20 8.24
C CYS A 306 15.36 -21.54 7.46
N ILE A 307 15.07 -22.84 7.23
CA ILE A 307 13.81 -23.28 6.62
C ILE A 307 12.61 -22.88 7.49
N LYS A 308 12.67 -23.07 8.81
CA LYS A 308 11.58 -22.69 9.72
C LYS A 308 11.26 -21.20 9.58
N ASP A 309 12.29 -20.35 9.42
CA ASP A 309 12.14 -18.91 9.25
C ASP A 309 11.48 -18.54 7.91
N THR A 310 11.50 -19.39 6.89
CA THR A 310 10.71 -19.23 5.66
C THR A 310 9.26 -19.70 5.82
N LEU A 311 8.98 -20.67 6.69
CA LEU A 311 7.62 -21.22 6.89
C LEU A 311 6.71 -20.26 7.67
N LEU A 312 7.26 -19.56 8.67
CA LEU A 312 6.49 -18.64 9.50
C LEU A 312 5.86 -17.50 8.68
N PRO A 313 6.55 -16.83 7.72
CA PRO A 313 5.95 -15.84 6.85
C PRO A 313 4.77 -16.36 6.02
N HIS A 314 4.80 -17.57 5.47
CA HIS A 314 3.65 -18.14 4.76
C HIS A 314 2.41 -18.24 5.65
N ARG A 315 2.58 -18.75 6.86
CA ARG A 315 1.49 -18.86 7.84
C ARG A 315 0.98 -17.51 8.29
N LEU A 316 1.88 -16.51 8.49
CA LEU A 316 1.50 -15.13 8.80
C LEU A 316 0.77 -14.46 7.64
N LEU A 317 1.20 -14.66 6.39
CA LEU A 317 0.49 -14.16 5.20
C LEU A 317 -0.95 -14.64 5.15
N SER A 318 -1.16 -15.95 5.40
CA SER A 318 -2.48 -16.55 5.44
C SER A 318 -3.30 -16.00 6.62
N LYS A 319 -2.73 -16.00 7.82
CA LYS A 319 -3.41 -15.57 9.05
C LYS A 319 -3.83 -14.09 9.02
N LEU A 320 -2.96 -13.22 8.51
CA LEU A 320 -3.18 -11.78 8.44
C LEU A 320 -3.87 -11.34 7.15
N CYS A 321 -4.09 -12.27 6.22
CA CYS A 321 -4.63 -11.99 4.87
C CYS A 321 -3.87 -10.89 4.12
N THR A 322 -2.57 -10.74 4.38
CA THR A 322 -1.78 -9.59 3.90
C THR A 322 -1.79 -9.48 2.39
N LEU A 323 -1.51 -10.59 1.69
CA LEU A 323 -1.46 -10.58 0.22
C LEU A 323 -2.83 -10.30 -0.40
N ILE A 324 -3.91 -10.88 0.14
CA ILE A 324 -5.29 -10.58 -0.30
C ILE A 324 -5.59 -9.09 -0.14
N ASN A 325 -5.21 -8.51 1.00
CA ASN A 325 -5.43 -7.09 1.27
C ASN A 325 -4.66 -6.19 0.28
N LEU A 326 -3.41 -6.55 -0.08
CA LEU A 326 -2.62 -5.84 -1.08
C LEU A 326 -3.26 -5.94 -2.48
N LEU A 327 -3.68 -7.14 -2.90
CA LEU A 327 -4.32 -7.37 -4.19
C LEU A 327 -5.61 -6.54 -4.32
N GLU A 328 -6.49 -6.60 -3.33
CA GLU A 328 -7.75 -5.86 -3.34
C GLU A 328 -7.54 -4.34 -3.22
N MET A 329 -6.51 -3.89 -2.48
CA MET A 329 -6.13 -2.49 -2.45
C MET A 329 -5.65 -1.98 -3.81
N ALA A 330 -4.82 -2.74 -4.51
CA ALA A 330 -4.33 -2.39 -5.85
C ALA A 330 -5.49 -2.28 -6.85
N LYS A 331 -6.44 -3.24 -6.81
CA LYS A 331 -7.68 -3.20 -7.61
C LYS A 331 -8.52 -1.96 -7.32
N ALA A 332 -8.85 -1.75 -6.04
CA ALA A 332 -9.73 -0.66 -5.61
C ALA A 332 -9.18 0.74 -5.94
N THR A 333 -7.86 0.88 -5.92
CA THR A 333 -7.19 2.18 -6.10
C THR A 333 -6.57 2.39 -7.48
N TRP A 334 -6.71 1.41 -8.39
CA TRP A 334 -6.23 1.50 -9.78
C TRP A 334 -4.74 1.80 -9.87
N VAL A 335 -3.93 1.11 -9.05
CA VAL A 335 -2.46 1.23 -9.07
C VAL A 335 -1.81 -0.14 -9.27
N PRO A 336 -0.64 -0.23 -9.90
CA PRO A 336 0.16 -1.45 -9.90
C PRO A 336 0.43 -1.92 -8.48
N LEU A 337 0.46 -3.23 -8.27
CA LEU A 337 0.69 -3.83 -6.95
C LEU A 337 1.99 -3.34 -6.29
N THR A 338 3.06 -3.18 -7.09
CA THR A 338 4.36 -2.64 -6.65
C THR A 338 4.26 -1.23 -6.06
N TYR A 339 3.31 -0.40 -6.51
CA TYR A 339 3.15 0.97 -5.99
C TYR A 339 2.70 1.00 -4.53
N LEU A 340 2.04 -0.05 -4.04
CA LEU A 340 1.63 -0.15 -2.63
C LEU A 340 2.83 -0.30 -1.69
N VAL A 341 3.93 -0.85 -2.21
CA VAL A 341 5.18 -1.05 -1.47
C VAL A 341 6.17 0.10 -1.71
N GLU A 342 6.31 0.53 -2.96
CA GLU A 342 7.36 1.45 -3.39
C GLU A 342 6.98 2.94 -3.29
N ARG A 343 5.69 3.25 -3.14
CA ARG A 343 5.19 4.63 -3.16
C ARG A 343 4.32 4.94 -1.94
N GLY A 344 4.22 6.23 -1.60
CA GLY A 344 3.35 6.71 -0.54
C GLY A 344 1.87 6.61 -0.89
N GLN A 345 0.99 6.89 0.08
CA GLN A 345 -0.46 6.75 -0.05
C GLN A 345 -1.09 7.64 -1.13
N GLN A 346 -0.46 8.75 -1.47
CA GLN A 346 -1.01 9.74 -2.40
C GLN A 346 -1.26 9.22 -3.81
N ILE A 347 -0.41 8.29 -4.30
CA ILE A 347 -0.56 7.75 -5.65
C ILE A 347 -1.89 7.02 -5.84
N LYS A 348 -2.44 6.44 -4.79
CA LYS A 348 -3.73 5.73 -4.80
C LYS A 348 -4.88 6.69 -5.08
N VAL A 349 -4.95 7.78 -4.32
CA VAL A 349 -5.98 8.82 -4.50
C VAL A 349 -5.79 9.53 -5.83
N PHE A 350 -4.54 9.84 -6.21
CA PHE A 350 -4.24 10.47 -7.49
C PHE A 350 -4.70 9.61 -8.68
N SER A 351 -4.49 8.29 -8.62
CA SER A 351 -4.96 7.38 -9.66
C SER A 351 -6.50 7.37 -9.78
N GLN A 352 -7.21 7.25 -8.65
CA GLN A 352 -8.68 7.30 -8.63
C GLN A 352 -9.20 8.65 -9.14
N LEU A 353 -8.59 9.75 -8.70
CA LEU A 353 -8.97 11.10 -9.13
C LEU A 353 -8.79 11.28 -10.65
N THR A 354 -7.64 10.88 -11.19
CA THR A 354 -7.36 11.04 -12.63
C THR A 354 -8.23 10.12 -13.49
N LYS A 355 -8.58 8.93 -13.00
CA LYS A 355 -9.56 8.06 -13.64
C LYS A 355 -10.94 8.72 -13.69
N LYS A 356 -11.43 9.21 -12.55
CA LYS A 356 -12.74 9.85 -12.44
C LYS A 356 -12.81 11.16 -13.23
N ALA A 357 -11.74 11.96 -13.17
CA ALA A 357 -11.64 13.18 -13.95
C ALA A 357 -11.82 12.91 -15.45
N ARG A 358 -11.16 11.88 -15.96
CA ARG A 358 -11.31 11.47 -17.35
C ARG A 358 -12.74 11.03 -17.70
N GLU A 359 -13.40 10.26 -16.84
CA GLU A 359 -14.80 9.83 -17.04
C GLU A 359 -15.77 11.01 -17.09
N MET A 360 -15.50 12.04 -16.32
CA MET A 360 -16.31 13.26 -16.25
C MET A 360 -15.86 14.37 -17.22
N GLY A 361 -14.87 14.10 -18.09
CA GLY A 361 -14.38 15.08 -19.09
C GLY A 361 -13.49 16.18 -18.52
N TYR A 362 -12.91 15.99 -17.33
CA TYR A 362 -11.96 16.94 -16.74
C TYR A 362 -10.50 16.57 -17.03
N LEU A 363 -9.63 17.58 -17.10
CA LEU A 363 -8.17 17.43 -17.16
C LEU A 363 -7.55 17.83 -15.82
N VAL A 364 -6.62 17.02 -15.34
CA VAL A 364 -5.92 17.26 -14.07
C VAL A 364 -4.66 18.08 -14.32
N PRO A 365 -4.49 19.25 -13.68
CA PRO A 365 -3.30 20.08 -13.87
C PRO A 365 -2.05 19.37 -13.34
N THR A 366 -0.93 19.58 -14.00
CA THR A 366 0.38 19.14 -13.49
C THR A 366 1.03 20.27 -12.73
N ILE A 367 1.04 20.17 -11.40
CA ILE A 367 1.69 21.13 -10.51
C ILE A 367 3.20 20.91 -10.55
N ALA A 368 3.99 21.96 -10.74
CA ALA A 368 5.44 21.88 -10.63
C ALA A 368 5.86 21.72 -9.16
N TRP A 369 6.98 21.04 -8.94
CA TRP A 369 7.52 20.87 -7.60
C TRP A 369 7.85 22.26 -7.00
N GLY A 370 7.29 22.59 -5.85
CA GLY A 370 7.40 23.90 -5.24
C GLY A 370 6.29 24.90 -5.60
N GLU A 371 5.49 24.66 -6.64
CA GLU A 371 4.27 25.40 -6.89
C GLU A 371 3.15 24.89 -5.95
N GLY A 372 2.46 25.79 -5.27
CA GLY A 372 1.34 25.45 -4.38
C GLY A 372 1.76 25.03 -2.96
N MET A 373 2.98 25.33 -2.53
CA MET A 373 3.31 25.29 -1.10
C MET A 373 2.43 26.31 -0.40
N VAL A 374 1.43 25.82 0.32
CA VAL A 374 0.49 26.65 1.07
C VAL A 374 0.87 26.57 2.53
N GLU A 375 0.73 27.70 3.25
CA GLU A 375 0.82 27.75 4.70
C GLU A 375 -0.13 26.72 5.34
N GLY A 376 0.23 26.24 6.53
CA GLY A 376 -0.58 25.28 7.27
C GLY A 376 -2.00 25.79 7.50
N TYR A 377 -2.91 24.88 7.77
CA TYR A 377 -4.29 25.17 8.16
C TYR A 377 -4.59 24.51 9.51
N GLU A 378 -5.61 25.02 10.18
CA GLU A 378 -6.06 24.48 11.47
C GLU A 378 -6.64 23.07 11.31
N GLY A 379 -6.11 22.13 12.08
CA GLY A 379 -6.51 20.72 12.07
C GLY A 379 -7.80 20.44 12.83
N ALA A 380 -7.93 19.19 13.30
CA ALA A 380 -9.04 18.77 14.13
C ALA A 380 -9.01 19.40 15.53
N THR A 381 -10.17 19.41 16.20
CA THR A 381 -10.25 19.75 17.62
C THR A 381 -10.12 18.48 18.46
N VAL A 382 -9.32 18.57 19.51
CA VAL A 382 -9.30 17.61 20.61
C VAL A 382 -9.87 18.35 21.83
N LEU A 383 -11.00 17.89 22.34
CA LEU A 383 -11.59 18.43 23.54
C LEU A 383 -10.71 18.10 24.75
N GLU A 384 -10.56 19.03 25.68
CA GLU A 384 -9.75 18.79 26.87
C GLU A 384 -10.32 17.65 27.70
N ALA A 385 -9.48 16.64 27.99
CA ALA A 385 -9.87 15.51 28.79
C ALA A 385 -10.13 15.94 30.25
N GLN A 386 -11.31 15.65 30.77
CA GLN A 386 -11.61 15.82 32.19
C GLN A 386 -10.91 14.71 32.96
N LYS A 387 -9.76 15.01 33.58
CA LYS A 387 -8.93 14.05 34.31
C LYS A 387 -9.65 13.53 35.55
N GLY A 388 -9.64 12.21 35.75
CA GLY A 388 -10.25 11.58 36.90
C GLY A 388 -10.38 10.06 36.76
N ALA A 389 -10.83 9.40 37.82
CA ALA A 389 -11.31 8.02 37.81
C ALA A 389 -12.84 8.04 37.77
N TYR A 390 -13.42 7.40 36.77
CA TYR A 390 -14.85 7.34 36.56
C TYR A 390 -15.38 5.94 36.90
N TYR A 391 -16.39 5.87 37.73
CA TYR A 391 -17.00 4.61 38.17
C TYR A 391 -18.38 4.38 37.55
N THR A 392 -18.84 5.32 36.74
CA THR A 392 -20.05 5.23 35.91
C THR A 392 -19.63 4.85 34.48
N PRO A 393 -20.48 4.18 33.70
CA PRO A 393 -20.19 3.85 32.33
C PRO A 393 -19.91 5.10 31.48
N ILE A 394 -18.88 5.04 30.65
CA ILE A 394 -18.58 6.05 29.62
C ILE A 394 -18.94 5.46 28.27
N THR A 395 -19.89 6.07 27.56
CA THR A 395 -20.27 5.67 26.21
C THR A 395 -19.46 6.45 25.21
N ALA A 396 -18.75 5.74 24.31
CA ALA A 396 -18.03 6.33 23.19
C ALA A 396 -18.96 6.39 21.97
N LEU A 397 -19.17 7.58 21.44
CA LEU A 397 -19.92 7.86 20.21
C LEU A 397 -18.94 8.34 19.14
N ASP A 398 -19.08 7.83 17.92
CA ASP A 398 -18.14 8.09 16.83
C ASP A 398 -18.90 8.39 15.54
N PHE A 399 -18.49 9.41 14.81
CA PHE A 399 -19.05 9.74 13.50
C PHE A 399 -18.55 8.76 12.43
N GLU A 400 -19.44 8.11 11.74
CA GLU A 400 -19.06 7.19 10.65
C GLU A 400 -18.36 7.93 9.52
N ALA A 401 -17.03 7.73 9.40
CA ALA A 401 -16.19 8.31 8.37
C ALA A 401 -16.38 9.84 8.22
N LEU A 402 -16.20 10.59 9.33
CA LEU A 402 -16.53 12.01 9.44
C LEU A 402 -16.07 12.84 8.23
N TYR A 403 -14.78 12.88 7.91
CA TYR A 403 -14.26 13.71 6.85
C TYR A 403 -14.76 13.34 5.44
N PRO A 404 -14.77 12.06 5.04
CA PRO A 404 -15.45 11.64 3.81
C PRO A 404 -16.92 12.05 3.76
N SER A 405 -17.64 11.93 4.88
CA SER A 405 -19.06 12.30 4.96
C SER A 405 -19.28 13.80 4.81
N ILE A 406 -18.43 14.62 5.41
CA ILE A 406 -18.44 16.08 5.25
C ILE A 406 -18.17 16.45 3.77
N MET A 407 -17.16 15.83 3.14
CA MET A 407 -16.85 16.10 1.73
C MET A 407 -18.01 15.77 0.80
N MET A 408 -18.73 14.66 1.06
CA MET A 408 -19.91 14.28 0.28
C MET A 408 -21.11 15.19 0.55
N ALA A 409 -21.40 15.48 1.81
CA ALA A 409 -22.58 16.25 2.22
C ALA A 409 -22.51 17.72 1.77
N HIS A 410 -21.33 18.30 1.74
CA HIS A 410 -21.08 19.70 1.42
C HIS A 410 -20.37 19.90 0.07
N ASN A 411 -20.35 18.89 -0.75
CA ASN A 411 -19.80 18.92 -2.11
C ASN A 411 -18.39 19.56 -2.20
N LEU A 412 -17.50 19.26 -1.24
CA LEU A 412 -16.17 19.85 -1.15
C LEU A 412 -15.21 19.18 -2.15
N CYS A 413 -14.91 19.89 -3.24
CA CYS A 413 -14.11 19.34 -4.34
C CYS A 413 -13.34 20.43 -5.10
N TYR A 414 -12.31 20.02 -5.85
CA TYR A 414 -11.59 20.87 -6.80
C TYR A 414 -12.52 21.50 -7.85
N SER A 415 -13.51 20.70 -8.33
CA SER A 415 -14.43 21.13 -9.39
C SER A 415 -15.57 22.03 -8.90
N THR A 416 -15.76 22.16 -7.59
CA THR A 416 -16.82 22.97 -6.98
C THR A 416 -16.30 24.21 -6.26
N LEU A 417 -14.98 24.28 -6.00
CA LEU A 417 -14.34 25.43 -5.38
C LEU A 417 -14.45 26.66 -6.29
N ILE A 418 -15.01 27.74 -5.76
CA ILE A 418 -15.09 29.02 -6.45
C ILE A 418 -13.77 29.77 -6.29
N MET A 419 -13.04 29.92 -7.39
CA MET A 419 -11.78 30.66 -7.47
C MET A 419 -11.94 32.04 -8.09
N ASP A 420 -13.00 32.28 -8.85
CA ASP A 420 -13.30 33.54 -9.52
C ASP A 420 -14.62 34.09 -8.99
N PRO A 421 -14.63 35.31 -8.37
CA PRO A 421 -15.84 35.90 -7.81
C PRO A 421 -16.97 36.11 -8.83
N LYS A 422 -16.69 36.08 -10.14
CA LYS A 422 -17.74 36.19 -11.17
C LYS A 422 -18.84 35.12 -11.03
N TYR A 423 -18.51 33.93 -10.49
CA TYR A 423 -19.47 32.83 -10.27
C TYR A 423 -20.40 33.06 -9.07
N GLU A 424 -20.14 34.08 -8.25
CA GLU A 424 -21.01 34.50 -7.15
C GLU A 424 -22.14 35.45 -7.63
N ASN A 425 -22.05 35.93 -8.86
CA ASN A 425 -23.05 36.85 -9.43
C ASN A 425 -24.34 36.09 -9.75
N LYS A 426 -25.36 36.29 -8.92
CA LYS A 426 -26.67 35.63 -9.05
C LYS A 426 -27.45 36.03 -10.30
N ASP A 427 -27.21 37.23 -10.84
CA ASP A 427 -27.86 37.69 -12.07
C ASP A 427 -27.36 36.87 -13.29
N ARG A 428 -26.06 36.54 -13.28
CA ARG A 428 -25.43 35.75 -14.33
C ARG A 428 -25.60 34.24 -14.08
N TYR A 429 -25.63 33.81 -12.84
CA TYR A 429 -25.68 32.39 -12.44
C TYR A 429 -26.78 32.16 -11.37
N PRO A 430 -28.06 32.35 -11.71
CA PRO A 430 -29.17 32.33 -10.75
C PRO A 430 -29.38 30.96 -10.09
N ASN A 431 -28.99 29.90 -10.76
CA ASN A 431 -29.23 28.52 -10.31
C ASN A 431 -28.09 27.92 -9.49
N LEU A 432 -27.02 28.65 -9.21
CA LEU A 432 -25.94 28.14 -8.38
C LEU A 432 -26.28 28.26 -6.89
N GLU A 433 -26.27 27.13 -6.23
CA GLU A 433 -26.30 27.05 -4.75
C GLU A 433 -24.88 27.07 -4.23
N ILE A 434 -24.56 28.02 -3.36
CA ILE A 434 -23.20 28.26 -2.85
C ILE A 434 -23.22 28.15 -1.33
N GLU A 435 -22.36 27.29 -0.79
CA GLU A 435 -22.09 27.21 0.66
C GLU A 435 -20.71 27.80 0.98
N THR A 436 -20.61 28.50 2.12
CA THR A 436 -19.41 29.25 2.54
C THR A 436 -18.77 28.60 3.77
N PHE A 437 -17.47 28.34 3.69
CA PHE A 437 -16.63 27.78 4.76
C PHE A 437 -15.48 28.75 5.07
N GLY A 438 -15.70 29.68 6.01
CA GLY A 438 -14.76 30.77 6.27
C GLY A 438 -14.64 31.67 5.04
N GLN A 439 -13.46 31.71 4.43
CA GLN A 439 -13.21 32.49 3.21
C GLN A 439 -13.44 31.70 1.92
N PHE A 440 -13.71 30.40 1.99
CA PHE A 440 -13.85 29.53 0.83
C PHE A 440 -15.31 29.25 0.52
N LYS A 441 -15.63 29.14 -0.75
CA LYS A 441 -16.99 28.93 -1.24
C LYS A 441 -17.03 27.77 -2.22
N PHE A 442 -18.05 26.92 -2.10
CA PHE A 442 -18.23 25.74 -2.94
C PHE A 442 -19.64 25.69 -3.50
N VAL A 443 -19.75 25.30 -4.78
CA VAL A 443 -21.03 25.06 -5.43
C VAL A 443 -21.61 23.72 -4.98
N GLN A 444 -22.87 23.70 -4.55
CA GLN A 444 -23.48 22.53 -3.93
C GLN A 444 -24.22 21.64 -4.94
N ASN A 445 -24.94 22.23 -5.88
CA ASN A 445 -25.90 21.57 -6.75
C ASN A 445 -25.31 21.13 -8.12
N VAL A 446 -24.06 20.72 -8.14
CA VAL A 446 -23.38 20.20 -9.35
C VAL A 446 -22.62 18.91 -9.05
N PRO A 447 -22.53 17.97 -10.00
CA PRO A 447 -21.69 16.78 -9.83
C PRO A 447 -20.21 17.17 -9.64
N SER A 448 -19.50 16.42 -8.79
CA SER A 448 -18.12 16.72 -8.49
C SER A 448 -17.25 15.46 -8.35
N LEU A 449 -15.93 15.63 -8.52
CA LEU A 449 -14.98 14.52 -8.60
C LEU A 449 -14.85 13.75 -7.28
N LEU A 450 -14.41 14.43 -6.19
CA LEU A 450 -14.12 13.75 -4.92
C LEU A 450 -15.37 13.16 -4.25
N PRO A 451 -16.47 13.89 -4.10
CA PRO A 451 -17.74 13.32 -3.62
C PRO A 451 -18.22 12.12 -4.44
N SER A 452 -18.10 12.15 -5.77
CA SER A 452 -18.49 11.00 -6.61
C SER A 452 -17.63 9.77 -6.33
N ILE A 453 -16.31 9.93 -6.21
CA ILE A 453 -15.39 8.85 -5.83
C ILE A 453 -15.77 8.29 -4.45
N LEU A 454 -16.00 9.15 -3.47
CA LEU A 454 -16.35 8.74 -2.11
C LEU A 454 -17.70 7.99 -2.06
N MET A 455 -18.70 8.44 -2.80
CA MET A 455 -20.01 7.76 -2.89
C MET A 455 -19.87 6.38 -3.54
N GLU A 456 -19.10 6.24 -4.61
CA GLU A 456 -18.82 4.95 -5.24
C GLU A 456 -18.10 4.00 -4.29
N LEU A 457 -17.05 4.46 -3.62
CA LEU A 457 -16.31 3.66 -2.64
C LEU A 457 -17.20 3.22 -1.46
N LYS A 458 -18.09 4.10 -0.98
CA LYS A 458 -19.07 3.78 0.08
C LYS A 458 -20.04 2.70 -0.38
N GLN A 459 -20.53 2.80 -1.62
CA GLN A 459 -21.44 1.81 -2.20
C GLN A 459 -20.74 0.46 -2.40
N PHE A 460 -19.53 0.45 -2.96
CA PHE A 460 -18.72 -0.75 -3.14
C PHE A 460 -18.40 -1.43 -1.81
N ARG A 461 -18.08 -0.65 -0.77
CA ARG A 461 -17.86 -1.17 0.59
C ARG A 461 -19.12 -1.82 1.14
N LYS A 462 -20.29 -1.18 0.98
CA LYS A 462 -21.58 -1.74 1.42
C LYS A 462 -21.86 -3.07 0.73
N GLN A 463 -21.61 -3.15 -0.60
CA GLN A 463 -21.79 -4.39 -1.34
C GLN A 463 -20.79 -5.47 -0.88
N ALA A 464 -19.51 -5.15 -0.73
CA ALA A 464 -18.50 -6.09 -0.27
C ALA A 464 -18.81 -6.65 1.14
N LYS A 465 -19.39 -5.85 2.04
CA LYS A 465 -19.85 -6.32 3.35
C LYS A 465 -21.01 -7.31 3.25
N LYS A 466 -21.96 -7.10 2.32
CA LYS A 466 -23.05 -8.05 2.05
C LYS A 466 -22.51 -9.38 1.49
N ASP A 467 -21.62 -9.29 0.51
CA ASP A 467 -21.00 -10.46 -0.11
C ASP A 467 -20.18 -11.25 0.91
N MET A 468 -19.45 -10.56 1.79
CA MET A 468 -18.71 -11.16 2.91
C MET A 468 -19.64 -11.92 3.89
N ALA A 469 -20.81 -11.36 4.20
CA ALA A 469 -21.77 -12.00 5.11
C ALA A 469 -22.35 -13.30 4.52
N ASN A 470 -22.47 -13.37 3.19
CA ASN A 470 -23.01 -14.51 2.44
C ASN A 470 -21.92 -15.51 1.99
N SER A 471 -20.66 -15.31 2.38
CA SER A 471 -19.53 -16.13 1.94
C SER A 471 -18.83 -16.82 3.10
N THR A 472 -18.07 -17.89 2.78
CA THR A 472 -17.27 -18.67 3.74
C THR A 472 -15.84 -18.85 3.22
N GLY A 473 -14.92 -19.30 4.07
CA GLY A 473 -13.55 -19.66 3.70
C GLY A 473 -12.76 -18.50 3.04
N SER A 474 -12.01 -18.80 2.01
CA SER A 474 -11.15 -17.85 1.28
C SER A 474 -11.94 -16.72 0.63
N LEU A 475 -13.14 -16.99 0.14
CA LEU A 475 -14.02 -15.98 -0.47
C LEU A 475 -14.44 -14.91 0.55
N LYS A 476 -14.75 -15.32 1.78
CA LYS A 476 -15.05 -14.39 2.88
C LYS A 476 -13.85 -13.51 3.23
N GLN A 477 -12.64 -14.08 3.23
CA GLN A 477 -11.41 -13.33 3.46
C GLN A 477 -11.16 -12.31 2.34
N MET A 478 -11.37 -12.68 1.08
CA MET A 478 -11.27 -11.77 -0.07
C MET A 478 -12.24 -10.59 0.05
N TYR A 479 -13.51 -10.83 0.36
CA TYR A 479 -14.48 -9.75 0.54
C TYR A 479 -14.18 -8.88 1.76
N ASN A 480 -13.61 -9.45 2.82
CA ASN A 480 -13.12 -8.67 3.95
C ASN A 480 -11.95 -7.75 3.54
N GLY A 481 -10.97 -8.27 2.79
CA GLY A 481 -9.89 -7.46 2.22
C GLY A 481 -10.43 -6.33 1.33
N LYS A 482 -11.40 -6.65 0.47
CA LYS A 482 -12.05 -5.69 -0.43
C LYS A 482 -12.77 -4.56 0.32
N GLN A 483 -13.57 -4.86 1.34
CA GLN A 483 -14.25 -3.82 2.13
C GLN A 483 -13.27 -2.96 2.94
N LEU A 484 -12.16 -3.55 3.43
CA LEU A 484 -11.09 -2.81 4.12
C LEU A 484 -10.35 -1.88 3.15
N ALA A 485 -10.03 -2.34 1.95
CA ALA A 485 -9.41 -1.53 0.91
C ALA A 485 -10.25 -0.28 0.60
N TYR A 486 -11.56 -0.43 0.44
CA TYR A 486 -12.45 0.70 0.23
C TYR A 486 -12.49 1.65 1.44
N LYS A 487 -12.52 1.13 2.68
CA LYS A 487 -12.46 1.95 3.91
C LYS A 487 -11.19 2.81 3.96
N VAL A 488 -10.04 2.18 3.75
CA VAL A 488 -8.75 2.87 3.79
C VAL A 488 -8.63 3.90 2.66
N SER A 489 -9.10 3.56 1.46
CA SER A 489 -9.11 4.49 0.32
C SER A 489 -9.97 5.72 0.59
N MET A 490 -11.19 5.56 1.12
CA MET A 490 -12.07 6.68 1.49
C MET A 490 -11.39 7.62 2.49
N ASN A 491 -10.80 7.07 3.55
CA ASN A 491 -10.15 7.87 4.60
C ASN A 491 -8.89 8.59 4.12
N SER A 492 -8.27 8.11 3.03
CA SER A 492 -7.06 8.72 2.45
C SER A 492 -7.34 9.98 1.62
N VAL A 493 -8.59 10.19 1.17
CA VAL A 493 -8.95 11.29 0.24
C VAL A 493 -8.77 12.66 0.89
N TYR A 494 -9.20 12.84 2.15
CA TYR A 494 -8.98 14.08 2.87
C TYR A 494 -7.48 14.40 3.02
N GLY A 495 -6.68 13.43 3.51
CA GLY A 495 -5.24 13.60 3.68
C GLY A 495 -4.49 13.92 2.38
N PHE A 496 -5.00 13.45 1.25
CA PHE A 496 -4.47 13.79 -0.07
C PHE A 496 -4.59 15.29 -0.38
N THR A 497 -5.73 15.91 -0.06
CA THR A 497 -5.96 17.34 -0.30
C THR A 497 -5.18 18.23 0.66
N GLY A 498 -4.93 17.77 1.89
CA GLY A 498 -4.26 18.52 2.94
C GLY A 498 -2.72 18.46 2.91
N ALA A 499 -2.14 17.58 2.11
CA ALA A 499 -0.69 17.41 2.06
C ALA A 499 -0.02 18.53 1.25
N SER A 500 0.62 19.50 1.92
CA SER A 500 1.25 20.68 1.30
C SER A 500 2.30 20.34 0.23
N LYS A 501 3.01 19.23 0.37
CA LYS A 501 3.98 18.69 -0.62
C LYS A 501 3.37 17.55 -1.46
N GLY A 502 2.04 17.50 -1.56
CA GLY A 502 1.30 16.47 -2.26
C GLY A 502 1.33 16.57 -3.77
N MET A 503 0.74 15.56 -4.42
CA MET A 503 0.60 15.53 -5.88
C MET A 503 -0.41 16.56 -6.41
N LEU A 504 -1.44 16.89 -5.60
CA LEU A 504 -2.47 17.89 -5.93
C LEU A 504 -3.03 18.52 -4.63
N PRO A 505 -2.26 19.34 -3.91
CA PRO A 505 -2.70 19.95 -2.66
C PRO A 505 -3.83 20.97 -2.90
N CYS A 506 -4.78 21.02 -1.96
CA CYS A 506 -5.88 21.98 -1.98
C CYS A 506 -6.30 22.35 -0.55
N VAL A 507 -5.60 23.31 0.05
CA VAL A 507 -5.89 23.79 1.41
C VAL A 507 -7.34 24.27 1.57
N PRO A 508 -7.97 24.96 0.59
CA PRO A 508 -9.38 25.32 0.68
C PRO A 508 -10.30 24.13 1.02
N ILE A 509 -10.08 22.96 0.39
CA ILE A 509 -10.86 21.75 0.70
C ILE A 509 -10.52 21.27 2.10
N ALA A 510 -9.24 21.06 2.40
CA ALA A 510 -8.80 20.47 3.65
C ALA A 510 -9.21 21.30 4.88
N SER A 511 -9.04 22.63 4.83
CA SER A 511 -9.45 23.55 5.91
C SER A 511 -10.96 23.62 6.08
N SER A 512 -11.74 23.55 5.00
CA SER A 512 -13.21 23.52 5.08
C SER A 512 -13.71 22.24 5.74
N VAL A 513 -13.11 21.10 5.43
CA VAL A 513 -13.43 19.80 6.05
C VAL A 513 -13.15 19.83 7.55
N THR A 514 -11.95 20.27 7.98
CA THR A 514 -11.62 20.31 9.41
C THR A 514 -12.44 21.34 10.16
N ARG A 515 -12.71 22.51 9.55
CA ARG A 515 -13.60 23.52 10.14
C ARG A 515 -14.99 22.94 10.42
N LYS A 516 -15.59 22.24 9.45
CA LYS A 516 -16.90 21.60 9.63
C LYS A 516 -16.85 20.51 10.69
N GLY A 517 -15.78 19.70 10.70
CA GLY A 517 -15.58 18.68 11.72
C GLY A 517 -15.50 19.26 13.13
N ARG A 518 -14.78 20.37 13.34
CA ARG A 518 -14.73 21.09 14.63
C ARG A 518 -16.12 21.54 15.06
N MET A 519 -16.87 22.15 14.15
CA MET A 519 -18.25 22.59 14.45
C MET A 519 -19.12 21.42 14.87
N MET A 520 -19.04 20.28 14.17
CA MET A 520 -19.85 19.09 14.47
C MET A 520 -19.54 18.51 15.84
N ILE A 521 -18.27 18.46 16.26
CA ILE A 521 -17.92 17.95 17.59
C ILE A 521 -18.38 18.89 18.71
N ASP A 522 -18.26 20.21 18.49
CA ASP A 522 -18.74 21.23 19.43
C ASP A 522 -20.28 21.19 19.54
N ASP A 523 -20.98 21.10 18.41
CA ASP A 523 -22.45 20.97 18.36
C ASP A 523 -22.92 19.69 19.06
N THR A 524 -22.19 18.56 18.87
CA THR A 524 -22.49 17.30 19.55
C THR A 524 -22.35 17.41 21.06
N LYS A 525 -21.24 18.00 21.52
CA LYS A 525 -21.04 18.24 22.95
C LYS A 525 -22.18 19.07 23.53
N LYS A 526 -22.50 20.18 22.90
CA LYS A 526 -23.57 21.09 23.33
C LYS A 526 -24.92 20.36 23.34
N TYR A 527 -25.24 19.64 22.29
CA TYR A 527 -26.50 18.89 22.17
C TYR A 527 -26.65 17.84 23.30
N VAL A 528 -25.59 17.08 23.56
CA VAL A 528 -25.61 16.06 24.62
C VAL A 528 -25.82 16.70 26.01
N GLU A 529 -25.05 17.74 26.32
CA GLU A 529 -25.10 18.39 27.65
C GLU A 529 -26.42 19.15 27.90
N GLU A 530 -27.07 19.66 26.82
CA GLU A 530 -28.35 20.38 26.91
C GLU A 530 -29.59 19.46 26.93
N ASN A 531 -29.53 18.31 26.23
CA ASN A 531 -30.72 17.46 26.02
C ASN A 531 -30.76 16.20 26.89
N PHE A 532 -29.62 15.82 27.50
CA PHE A 532 -29.55 14.68 28.41
C PHE A 532 -29.21 15.16 29.83
N PRO A 533 -30.22 15.27 30.74
CA PRO A 533 -29.97 15.77 32.09
C PRO A 533 -28.87 14.99 32.80
N GLY A 534 -27.89 15.68 33.37
CA GLY A 534 -26.74 15.09 34.05
C GLY A 534 -25.65 14.50 33.16
N ALA A 535 -25.85 14.45 31.84
CA ALA A 535 -24.80 14.00 30.91
C ALA A 535 -23.65 14.98 30.85
N LYS A 536 -22.42 14.45 30.71
CA LYS A 536 -21.18 15.24 30.54
C LYS A 536 -20.28 14.61 29.48
N VAL A 537 -19.81 15.43 28.57
CA VAL A 537 -18.77 15.01 27.61
C VAL A 537 -17.43 15.12 28.32
N ARG A 538 -16.81 13.97 28.59
CA ARG A 538 -15.56 13.86 29.36
C ARG A 538 -14.32 14.03 28.49
N TYR A 539 -14.41 13.67 27.20
CA TYR A 539 -13.34 13.79 26.22
C TYR A 539 -13.93 13.75 24.81
N GLY A 540 -13.23 14.25 23.84
CA GLY A 540 -13.54 14.12 22.43
C GLY A 540 -12.30 14.34 21.57
N ASP A 541 -12.18 13.57 20.49
CA ASP A 541 -11.06 13.67 19.57
C ASP A 541 -11.56 13.50 18.14
N THR A 542 -11.38 14.54 17.36
CA THR A 542 -11.65 14.60 15.91
C THR A 542 -13.08 14.21 15.53
N ASP A 543 -13.47 12.93 15.68
CA ASP A 543 -14.73 12.34 15.24
C ASP A 543 -15.44 11.54 16.34
N SER A 544 -14.93 11.57 17.56
CA SER A 544 -15.51 10.82 18.68
C SER A 544 -15.69 11.68 19.93
N VAL A 545 -16.73 11.36 20.70
CA VAL A 545 -16.97 11.93 22.02
C VAL A 545 -17.20 10.81 23.03
N MET A 546 -16.65 10.98 24.22
CA MET A 546 -16.84 10.11 25.37
C MET A 546 -17.83 10.76 26.35
N VAL A 547 -19.01 10.18 26.48
CA VAL A 547 -20.12 10.72 27.24
C VAL A 547 -20.38 9.89 28.49
N GLU A 548 -20.38 10.54 29.63
CA GLU A 548 -20.92 10.00 30.85
C GLU A 548 -22.39 10.41 30.95
N PHE A 549 -23.31 9.46 30.81
CA PHE A 549 -24.73 9.68 31.03
C PHE A 549 -25.10 9.46 32.50
N ASP A 550 -26.12 10.18 32.98
CA ASP A 550 -26.70 9.89 34.27
C ASP A 550 -27.49 8.57 34.19
N VAL A 551 -26.99 7.55 34.85
CA VAL A 551 -27.62 6.22 34.89
C VAL A 551 -28.49 5.99 36.10
N GLY A 552 -28.67 7.01 36.95
CA GLY A 552 -29.43 6.93 38.20
C GLY A 552 -28.79 5.93 39.17
N GLU A 553 -29.62 5.12 39.82
CA GLU A 553 -29.20 4.12 40.81
C GLU A 553 -28.70 2.80 40.19
N ARG A 554 -28.72 2.68 38.84
CA ARG A 554 -28.32 1.46 38.12
C ARG A 554 -26.83 1.15 38.32
N LYS A 555 -26.49 -0.13 38.40
CA LYS A 555 -25.11 -0.58 38.61
C LYS A 555 -24.76 -1.73 37.67
N GLY A 556 -23.46 -1.92 37.44
CA GLY A 556 -22.92 -3.02 36.66
C GLY A 556 -23.50 -3.07 35.25
N GLU A 557 -23.93 -4.22 34.79
CA GLU A 557 -24.38 -4.47 33.41
C GLU A 557 -25.65 -3.68 33.05
N GLU A 558 -26.54 -3.45 34.00
CA GLU A 558 -27.77 -2.65 33.80
C GLU A 558 -27.42 -1.19 33.50
N ALA A 559 -26.46 -0.61 34.21
CA ALA A 559 -25.97 0.74 33.96
C ALA A 559 -25.33 0.86 32.59
N ILE A 560 -24.55 -0.15 32.17
CA ILE A 560 -23.89 -0.18 30.84
C ILE A 560 -24.95 -0.22 29.73
N LYS A 561 -25.96 -1.13 29.84
CA LYS A 561 -27.01 -1.24 28.82
C LYS A 561 -27.81 0.07 28.70
N TYR A 562 -28.17 0.65 29.83
CA TYR A 562 -28.91 1.92 29.82
C TYR A 562 -28.08 3.08 29.24
N SER A 563 -26.78 3.15 29.54
CA SER A 563 -25.89 4.14 28.95
C SER A 563 -25.77 3.98 27.42
N TRP A 564 -25.83 2.74 26.91
CA TRP A 564 -25.86 2.48 25.46
C TRP A 564 -27.19 2.85 24.80
N GLU A 565 -28.31 2.64 25.50
CA GLU A 565 -29.63 3.04 25.03
C GLU A 565 -29.76 4.56 24.90
N LEU A 566 -29.12 5.31 25.80
CA LEU A 566 -29.08 6.77 25.71
C LEU A 566 -28.16 7.28 24.58
N GLY A 567 -27.05 6.60 24.29
CA GLY A 567 -26.14 6.92 23.19
C GLY A 567 -26.68 6.52 21.84
#